data_db15883a74e9afcb5e3cfc6173dd2876
#
_entry.id   db15883a74e9afcb5e3cfc6173dd2876
#
_cell.length_a   1.000
_cell.length_b   1.000
_cell.length_c   1.000
_cell.angle_alpha   90.00
_cell.angle_beta   90.00
_cell.angle_gamma   90.00
#
_symmetry.space_group_name_H-M   'P 1'
#
loop_
_entity.id
_entity.type
_entity.pdbx_description
1 polymer ?
#
loop_
_entity_poly.entity_id
_entity_poly.type
_entity_poly.pdbx_seq_one_letter_code
_entity_poly.pdbx_strand_id
1 'polypeptide(L)'
;MIDFSNLDIDKSIKKLSISNALNMLMTPFDSEGVSIKTSEKYFNNPESEYYHMTAEQIREAWAAKGATSTHYGSLLDDYIGAILTGTENDVKLFKLDNGYDFDGRLHGLCDSFDNFYSVLSKSGDTEFIDREKYLYLKIAPQNENEGGEVFYLYGRFDALFRNKRTGKYILIDWK
;
A
#
# COMPACT_ATOMS: atom_id res chain seq x y z
N MET A 1 -14.50 -12.41 19.07
CA MET A 1 -14.15 -12.09 17.68
C MET A 1 -14.49 -10.62 17.48
N ILE A 2 -13.53 -9.77 17.13
CA ILE A 2 -13.85 -8.37 16.82
C ILE A 2 -14.46 -8.41 15.42
N ASP A 3 -15.75 -8.12 15.33
CA ASP A 3 -16.45 -7.97 14.05
C ASP A 3 -16.15 -6.56 13.53
N PHE A 4 -15.19 -6.45 12.60
CA PHE A 4 -14.83 -5.19 11.96
C PHE A 4 -15.88 -4.70 10.95
N SER A 5 -16.86 -5.54 10.58
CA SER A 5 -17.92 -5.17 9.64
C SER A 5 -19.02 -4.32 10.28
N ASN A 6 -19.13 -4.34 11.61
CA ASN A 6 -20.17 -3.68 12.40
C ASN A 6 -19.60 -2.64 13.39
N LEU A 7 -18.53 -1.96 13.04
CA LEU A 7 -18.20 -0.71 13.74
C LEU A 7 -19.38 0.24 13.52
N ASP A 8 -20.11 0.50 14.60
CA ASP A 8 -21.25 1.44 14.60
C ASP A 8 -20.72 2.87 14.41
N ILE A 9 -20.42 3.16 13.11
CA ILE A 9 -19.83 4.44 12.72
C ILE A 9 -20.98 5.39 12.49
N ASP A 10 -21.08 6.39 13.36
CA ASP A 10 -22.03 7.49 13.13
C ASP A 10 -21.77 8.14 11.77
N LYS A 11 -22.70 7.94 10.84
CA LYS A 11 -22.56 8.43 9.46
C LYS A 11 -22.63 9.95 9.35
N SER A 12 -23.14 10.63 10.37
CA SER A 12 -23.21 12.10 10.42
C SER A 12 -21.85 12.74 10.72
N ILE A 13 -20.91 11.98 11.32
CA ILE A 13 -19.58 12.48 11.68
C ILE A 13 -18.68 12.49 10.44
N LYS A 14 -17.98 13.61 10.26
CA LYS A 14 -16.99 13.81 9.20
C LYS A 14 -15.91 12.72 9.23
N LYS A 15 -15.52 12.25 8.06
CA LYS A 15 -14.48 11.22 7.89
C LYS A 15 -13.29 11.79 7.14
N LEU A 16 -12.09 11.52 7.63
CA LEU A 16 -10.83 11.95 7.03
C LEU A 16 -9.94 10.73 6.85
N SER A 17 -9.50 10.44 5.63
CA SER A 17 -8.52 9.37 5.41
C SER A 17 -7.15 9.76 5.96
N ILE A 18 -6.38 8.78 6.42
CA ILE A 18 -4.99 9.00 6.86
C ILE A 18 -4.18 9.67 5.77
N SER A 19 -4.33 9.25 4.52
CA SER A 19 -3.63 9.87 3.38
C SER A 19 -3.98 11.34 3.20
N ASN A 20 -5.27 11.69 3.30
CA ASN A 20 -5.69 13.10 3.22
C ASN A 20 -5.19 13.92 4.41
N ALA A 21 -5.22 13.35 5.62
CA ALA A 21 -4.68 14.01 6.80
C ALA A 21 -3.18 14.30 6.64
N LEU A 22 -2.41 13.32 6.14
CA LEU A 22 -0.99 13.51 5.85
C LEU A 22 -0.76 14.57 4.77
N ASN A 23 -1.54 14.57 3.69
CA ASN A 23 -1.42 15.57 2.63
C ASN A 23 -1.70 16.99 3.11
N MET A 24 -2.55 17.16 4.14
CA MET A 24 -2.79 18.48 4.75
C MET A 24 -1.59 18.98 5.58
N LEU A 25 -0.78 18.05 6.10
CA LEU A 25 0.36 18.36 6.97
C LEU A 25 1.68 18.42 6.21
N MET A 26 1.76 17.80 5.03
CA MET A 26 2.98 17.71 4.25
C MET A 26 3.01 18.80 3.16
N THR A 27 4.17 19.38 2.97
CA THR A 27 4.41 20.22 1.78
C THR A 27 4.38 19.31 0.54
N PRO A 28 3.58 19.65 -0.49
CA PRO A 28 3.59 18.90 -1.74
C PRO A 28 4.99 18.78 -2.32
N PHE A 29 5.30 17.60 -2.90
CA PHE A 29 6.58 17.40 -3.57
C PHE A 29 6.72 18.35 -4.76
N ASP A 30 7.73 19.21 -4.71
CA ASP A 30 8.08 20.13 -5.80
C ASP A 30 8.85 19.38 -6.90
N SER A 31 8.11 18.68 -7.74
CA SER A 31 8.68 17.89 -8.84
C SER A 31 9.41 18.78 -9.87
N GLU A 32 8.98 20.02 -10.05
CA GLU A 32 9.60 20.97 -10.98
C GLU A 32 10.96 21.43 -10.45
N GLY A 33 11.01 22.00 -9.25
CA GLY A 33 12.26 22.48 -8.67
C GLY A 33 13.26 21.36 -8.43
N VAL A 34 12.80 20.18 -8.02
CA VAL A 34 13.70 19.03 -7.82
C VAL A 34 14.25 18.51 -9.16
N SER A 35 13.43 18.43 -10.22
CA SER A 35 13.91 17.96 -11.54
C SER A 35 14.92 18.93 -12.17
N ILE A 36 14.74 20.23 -12.00
CA ILE A 36 15.70 21.26 -12.46
C ILE A 36 17.05 21.04 -11.76
N LYS A 37 17.06 20.98 -10.43
CA LYS A 37 18.30 20.73 -9.66
C LYS A 37 18.96 19.40 -10.00
N THR A 38 18.17 18.36 -10.26
CA THR A 38 18.66 17.04 -10.65
C THR A 38 19.30 17.10 -12.03
N SER A 39 18.66 17.76 -13.01
CA SER A 39 19.23 17.98 -14.33
C SER A 39 20.56 18.75 -14.25
N GLU A 40 20.59 19.90 -13.59
CA GLU A 40 21.82 20.70 -13.42
C GLU A 40 22.96 19.90 -12.80
N LYS A 41 22.66 19.10 -11.76
CA LYS A 41 23.66 18.29 -11.03
C LYS A 41 24.24 17.16 -11.87
N TYR A 42 23.39 16.48 -12.64
CA TYR A 42 23.75 15.19 -13.27
C TYR A 42 23.87 15.25 -14.80
N PHE A 43 23.59 16.39 -15.45
CA PHE A 43 23.60 16.51 -16.91
C PHE A 43 24.91 16.04 -17.54
N ASN A 44 26.04 16.34 -16.92
CA ASN A 44 27.38 15.99 -17.41
C ASN A 44 28.01 14.78 -16.67
N ASN A 45 27.22 14.04 -15.88
CA ASN A 45 27.71 12.87 -15.16
C ASN A 45 27.33 11.58 -15.90
N PRO A 46 28.26 10.93 -16.65
CA PRO A 46 27.95 9.75 -17.44
C PRO A 46 27.59 8.49 -16.61
N GLU A 47 27.85 8.50 -15.30
CA GLU A 47 27.46 7.41 -14.40
C GLU A 47 26.01 7.56 -13.88
N SER A 48 25.39 8.71 -14.13
CA SER A 48 24.02 8.97 -13.66
C SER A 48 22.99 8.47 -14.67
N GLU A 49 21.89 7.92 -14.16
CA GLU A 49 20.72 7.61 -14.98
C GLU A 49 20.09 8.88 -15.64
N TYR A 50 20.44 10.07 -15.14
CA TYR A 50 19.97 11.38 -15.65
C TYR A 50 20.98 12.07 -16.59
N TYR A 51 22.01 11.35 -17.05
CA TYR A 51 23.02 11.87 -17.97
C TYR A 51 22.35 12.42 -19.24
N HIS A 52 22.67 13.69 -19.59
CA HIS A 52 22.08 14.41 -20.70
C HIS A 52 20.54 14.54 -20.72
N MET A 53 19.87 14.32 -19.57
CA MET A 53 18.43 14.52 -19.48
C MET A 53 18.08 15.94 -19.05
N THR A 54 17.10 16.53 -19.75
CA THR A 54 16.46 17.77 -19.32
C THR A 54 15.57 17.53 -18.10
N ALA A 55 15.21 18.60 -17.39
CA ALA A 55 14.27 18.52 -16.26
C ALA A 55 12.92 17.91 -16.65
N GLU A 56 12.44 18.18 -17.86
CA GLU A 56 11.19 17.61 -18.38
C GLU A 56 11.33 16.09 -18.61
N GLN A 57 12.39 15.64 -19.25
CA GLN A 57 12.68 14.22 -19.46
C GLN A 57 12.83 13.47 -18.14
N ILE A 58 13.41 14.10 -17.12
CA ILE A 58 13.50 13.53 -15.77
C ILE A 58 12.12 13.34 -15.17
N ARG A 59 11.22 14.34 -15.28
CA ARG A 59 9.83 14.21 -14.78
C ARG A 59 9.05 13.13 -15.51
N GLU A 60 9.22 13.02 -16.83
CA GLU A 60 8.61 11.95 -17.63
C GLU A 60 9.11 10.57 -17.18
N ALA A 61 10.42 10.43 -16.95
CA ALA A 61 11.00 9.18 -16.45
C ALA A 61 10.47 8.81 -15.06
N TRP A 62 10.31 9.79 -14.15
CA TRP A 62 9.69 9.56 -12.84
C TRP A 62 8.23 9.14 -12.95
N ALA A 63 7.47 9.79 -13.84
CA ALA A 63 6.06 9.44 -14.07
C ALA A 63 5.93 8.02 -14.62
N ALA A 64 6.78 7.65 -15.59
CA ALA A 64 6.81 6.30 -16.17
C ALA A 64 7.18 5.23 -15.10
N LYS A 65 8.20 5.49 -14.27
CA LYS A 65 8.57 4.60 -13.15
C LYS A 65 7.41 4.46 -12.15
N GLY A 66 6.74 5.56 -11.82
CA GLY A 66 5.58 5.56 -10.93
C GLY A 66 4.43 4.73 -11.49
N ALA A 67 4.08 4.90 -12.76
CA ALA A 67 3.04 4.14 -13.44
C ALA A 67 3.34 2.64 -13.45
N THR A 68 4.59 2.27 -13.79
CA THR A 68 5.04 0.88 -13.77
C THR A 68 4.96 0.28 -12.36
N SER A 69 5.42 1.01 -11.33
CA SER A 69 5.37 0.52 -9.95
C SER A 69 3.92 0.33 -9.47
N THR A 70 3.02 1.25 -9.83
CA THR A 70 1.59 1.13 -9.50
C THR A 70 0.97 -0.09 -10.18
N HIS A 71 1.32 -0.34 -11.45
CA HIS A 71 0.82 -1.50 -12.18
C HIS A 71 1.25 -2.81 -11.52
N TYR A 72 2.55 -2.98 -11.23
CA TYR A 72 3.04 -4.18 -10.52
C TYR A 72 2.46 -4.31 -9.12
N GLY A 73 2.27 -3.20 -8.40
CA GLY A 73 1.62 -3.21 -7.10
C GLY A 73 0.19 -3.73 -7.16
N SER A 74 -0.60 -3.32 -8.17
CA SER A 74 -1.95 -3.83 -8.37
C SER A 74 -1.97 -5.32 -8.70
N LEU A 75 -1.09 -5.78 -9.59
CA LEU A 75 -0.98 -7.19 -9.94
C LEU A 75 -0.58 -8.05 -8.74
N LEU A 76 0.35 -7.57 -7.92
CA LEU A 76 0.74 -8.26 -6.70
C LEU A 76 -0.41 -8.34 -5.69
N ASP A 77 -1.19 -7.27 -5.54
CA ASP A 77 -2.36 -7.25 -4.64
C ASP A 77 -3.44 -8.26 -5.08
N ASP A 78 -3.71 -8.36 -6.39
CA ASP A 78 -4.61 -9.37 -6.96
C ASP A 78 -4.10 -10.80 -6.66
N TYR A 79 -2.80 -11.04 -6.85
CA TYR A 79 -2.17 -12.32 -6.55
C TYR A 79 -2.29 -12.69 -5.07
N ILE A 80 -1.93 -11.78 -4.18
CA ILE A 80 -2.06 -11.95 -2.73
C ILE A 80 -3.51 -12.24 -2.36
N GLY A 81 -4.45 -11.51 -2.95
CA GLY A 81 -5.87 -11.71 -2.75
C GLY A 81 -6.31 -13.13 -3.05
N ALA A 82 -5.91 -13.65 -4.21
CA ALA A 82 -6.24 -15.01 -4.64
C ALA A 82 -5.66 -16.07 -3.68
N ILE A 83 -4.41 -15.91 -3.23
CA ILE A 83 -3.78 -16.82 -2.27
C ILE A 83 -4.49 -16.80 -0.91
N LEU A 84 -4.78 -15.61 -0.37
CA LEU A 84 -5.37 -15.47 0.97
C LEU A 84 -6.82 -15.92 1.04
N THR A 85 -7.58 -15.76 -0.04
CA THR A 85 -8.99 -16.18 -0.10
C THR A 85 -9.15 -17.66 -0.52
N GLY A 86 -8.07 -18.34 -0.90
CA GLY A 86 -8.09 -19.74 -1.28
C GLY A 86 -8.69 -20.01 -2.67
N THR A 87 -8.68 -19.01 -3.56
CA THR A 87 -9.20 -19.14 -4.92
C THR A 87 -8.12 -19.67 -5.87
N GLU A 88 -7.81 -20.97 -5.78
CA GLU A 88 -6.75 -21.63 -6.58
C GLU A 88 -6.90 -21.40 -8.09
N ASN A 89 -8.13 -21.32 -8.58
CA ASN A 89 -8.39 -21.07 -9.99
C ASN A 89 -7.93 -19.66 -10.40
N ASP A 90 -8.15 -18.66 -9.54
CA ASP A 90 -7.73 -17.28 -9.81
C ASP A 90 -6.21 -17.16 -9.81
N VAL A 91 -5.52 -17.88 -8.90
CA VAL A 91 -4.05 -17.97 -8.90
C VAL A 91 -3.52 -18.59 -10.19
N LYS A 92 -4.15 -19.66 -10.68
CA LYS A 92 -3.76 -20.30 -11.95
C LYS A 92 -3.99 -19.38 -13.14
N LEU A 93 -5.14 -18.70 -13.20
CA LEU A 93 -5.46 -17.73 -14.25
C LEU A 93 -4.49 -16.57 -14.19
N PHE A 94 -4.22 -16.02 -13.02
CA PHE A 94 -3.23 -14.96 -12.83
C PHE A 94 -1.86 -15.34 -13.41
N LYS A 95 -1.36 -16.55 -13.10
CA LYS A 95 -0.07 -17.04 -13.61
C LYS A 95 -0.07 -17.26 -15.11
N LEU A 96 -1.20 -17.64 -15.71
CA LEU A 96 -1.33 -17.77 -17.15
C LEU A 96 -1.39 -16.42 -17.86
N ASP A 97 -2.20 -15.50 -17.35
CA ASP A 97 -2.42 -14.17 -17.96
C ASP A 97 -1.19 -13.27 -17.85
N ASN A 98 -0.40 -13.42 -16.78
CA ASN A 98 0.80 -12.63 -16.50
C ASN A 98 2.12 -13.39 -16.71
N GLY A 99 2.08 -14.50 -17.44
CA GLY A 99 3.24 -15.36 -17.70
C GLY A 99 4.35 -14.73 -18.57
N TYR A 100 4.13 -13.51 -19.09
CA TYR A 100 5.10 -12.74 -19.84
C TYR A 100 5.58 -11.52 -19.06
N ASP A 101 6.20 -11.78 -17.92
CA ASP A 101 6.93 -10.78 -17.16
C ASP A 101 8.35 -10.69 -17.70
N PHE A 102 8.57 -9.81 -18.68
CA PHE A 102 9.84 -9.70 -19.42
C PHE A 102 11.06 -9.38 -18.54
N ASP A 103 10.86 -8.74 -17.40
CA ASP A 103 11.94 -8.38 -16.47
C ASP A 103 12.00 -9.26 -15.21
N GLY A 104 11.12 -10.24 -15.09
CA GLY A 104 11.02 -11.14 -13.95
C GLY A 104 10.59 -10.46 -12.64
N ARG A 105 10.22 -9.18 -12.69
CA ARG A 105 9.91 -8.39 -11.49
C ARG A 105 8.65 -8.88 -10.79
N LEU A 106 7.59 -9.14 -11.56
CA LEU A 106 6.32 -9.65 -11.01
C LEU A 106 6.51 -11.01 -10.36
N HIS A 107 7.24 -11.93 -11.03
CA HIS A 107 7.56 -13.23 -10.45
C HIS A 107 8.34 -13.10 -9.15
N GLY A 108 9.36 -12.24 -9.10
CA GLY A 108 10.12 -12.00 -7.89
C GLY A 108 9.29 -11.45 -6.72
N LEU A 109 8.30 -10.60 -7.01
CA LEU A 109 7.36 -10.10 -6.01
C LEU A 109 6.42 -11.21 -5.50
N CYS A 110 5.86 -12.03 -6.41
CA CYS A 110 5.02 -13.17 -6.05
C CYS A 110 5.80 -14.21 -5.22
N ASP A 111 7.01 -14.56 -5.64
CA ASP A 111 7.89 -15.48 -4.89
C ASP A 111 8.23 -14.95 -3.50
N SER A 112 8.45 -13.65 -3.37
CA SER A 112 8.71 -13.01 -2.07
C SER A 112 7.50 -13.12 -1.15
N PHE A 113 6.30 -12.92 -1.68
CA PHE A 113 5.07 -13.12 -0.92
C PHE A 113 4.87 -14.59 -0.56
N ASP A 114 5.05 -15.52 -1.47
CA ASP A 114 4.90 -16.96 -1.24
C ASP A 114 5.84 -17.43 -0.12
N ASN A 115 7.08 -16.98 -0.13
CA ASN A 115 8.06 -17.27 0.93
C ASN A 115 7.60 -16.69 2.28
N PHE A 116 7.16 -15.44 2.32
CA PHE A 116 6.63 -14.81 3.52
C PHE A 116 5.42 -15.58 4.06
N TYR A 117 4.43 -15.86 3.21
CA TYR A 117 3.20 -16.55 3.58
C TYR A 117 3.46 -17.99 4.04
N SER A 118 4.39 -18.70 3.39
CA SER A 118 4.85 -20.01 3.81
C SER A 118 5.41 -19.99 5.24
N VAL A 119 6.25 -19.01 5.57
CA VAL A 119 6.79 -18.86 6.93
C VAL A 119 5.69 -18.55 7.94
N LEU A 120 4.77 -17.64 7.60
CA LEU A 120 3.66 -17.23 8.45
C LEU A 120 2.71 -18.39 8.74
N SER A 121 2.44 -19.24 7.75
CA SER A 121 1.51 -20.38 7.81
C SER A 121 2.13 -21.64 8.39
N LYS A 122 3.45 -21.78 8.37
CA LYS A 122 4.19 -23.00 8.69
C LYS A 122 3.95 -23.53 10.11
N SER A 123 3.70 -22.66 11.06
CA SER A 123 3.40 -23.04 12.45
C SER A 123 1.98 -23.59 12.64
N GLY A 124 1.07 -23.33 11.70
CA GLY A 124 -0.37 -23.57 11.86
C GLY A 124 -1.06 -22.66 12.90
N ASP A 125 -0.28 -21.83 13.59
CA ASP A 125 -0.77 -20.94 14.65
C ASP A 125 -1.42 -19.65 14.10
N THR A 126 -1.21 -19.36 12.83
CA THR A 126 -1.72 -18.13 12.21
C THR A 126 -2.89 -18.44 11.29
N GLU A 127 -3.96 -17.67 11.40
CA GLU A 127 -5.11 -17.73 10.53
C GLU A 127 -5.34 -16.40 9.84
N PHE A 128 -5.66 -16.42 8.57
CA PHE A 128 -6.15 -15.27 7.83
C PHE A 128 -7.56 -14.93 8.29
N ILE A 129 -7.82 -13.66 8.55
CA ILE A 129 -9.13 -13.18 9.03
C ILE A 129 -9.86 -12.40 7.94
N ASP A 130 -9.19 -11.37 7.37
CA ASP A 130 -9.81 -10.51 6.37
C ASP A 130 -8.76 -9.68 5.64
N ARG A 131 -9.16 -9.02 4.53
CA ARG A 131 -8.33 -8.07 3.78
C ARG A 131 -9.12 -6.83 3.39
N GLU A 132 -8.39 -5.76 3.10
CA GLU A 132 -8.91 -4.51 2.55
C GLU A 132 -10.06 -3.88 3.35
N LYS A 133 -10.08 -4.10 4.66
CA LYS A 133 -11.07 -3.47 5.55
C LYS A 133 -10.55 -2.17 6.11
N TYR A 134 -11.51 -1.30 6.41
CA TYR A 134 -11.21 -0.01 7.02
C TYR A 134 -11.16 -0.11 8.54
N LEU A 135 -10.14 0.52 9.11
CA LEU A 135 -10.08 0.84 10.53
C LEU A 135 -10.44 2.30 10.74
N TYR A 136 -11.16 2.57 11.81
CA TYR A 136 -11.61 3.92 12.14
C TYR A 136 -11.18 4.28 13.55
N LEU A 137 -10.60 5.46 13.71
CA LEU A 137 -10.28 6.05 15.00
C LEU A 137 -11.11 7.31 15.16
N LYS A 138 -11.94 7.35 16.21
CA LYS A 138 -12.69 8.56 16.56
C LYS A 138 -11.75 9.54 17.23
N ILE A 139 -11.60 10.72 16.64
CA ILE A 139 -10.84 11.84 17.19
C ILE A 139 -11.85 12.86 17.73
N ALA A 140 -11.73 13.18 19.00
CA ALA A 140 -12.55 14.17 19.69
C ALA A 140 -11.64 15.13 20.44
N PRO A 141 -12.07 16.37 20.71
CA PRO A 141 -11.35 17.28 21.57
C PRO A 141 -11.11 16.66 22.96
N GLN A 142 -9.97 16.94 23.57
CA GLN A 142 -9.65 16.42 24.92
C GLN A 142 -10.56 17.02 26.00
N ASN A 143 -11.06 18.23 25.78
CA ASN A 143 -11.98 18.91 26.68
C ASN A 143 -13.24 19.32 25.91
N GLU A 144 -14.41 19.06 26.46
CA GLU A 144 -15.70 19.42 25.86
C GLU A 144 -15.87 20.93 25.63
N ASN A 145 -15.09 21.75 26.34
CA ASN A 145 -15.12 23.21 26.25
C ASN A 145 -14.23 23.81 25.16
N GLU A 146 -13.42 22.99 24.46
CA GLU A 146 -12.48 23.49 23.44
C GLU A 146 -13.09 23.65 22.05
N GLY A 147 -14.39 23.40 21.88
CA GLY A 147 -15.11 23.72 20.64
C GLY A 147 -14.58 23.04 19.36
N GLY A 148 -13.87 21.92 19.48
CA GLY A 148 -13.29 21.20 18.35
C GLY A 148 -14.30 20.27 17.68
N GLU A 149 -14.13 20.04 16.36
CA GLU A 149 -14.95 19.09 15.63
C GLU A 149 -14.57 17.65 15.97
N VAL A 150 -15.57 16.78 16.10
CA VAL A 150 -15.39 15.33 16.18
C VAL A 150 -15.28 14.81 14.76
N PHE A 151 -14.30 13.94 14.47
CA PHE A 151 -14.19 13.28 13.19
C PHE A 151 -13.64 11.86 13.34
N TYR A 152 -13.84 11.03 12.31
CA TYR A 152 -13.19 9.73 12.20
C TYR A 152 -11.96 9.84 11.30
N LEU A 153 -10.80 9.47 11.85
CA LEU A 153 -9.61 9.17 11.06
C LEU A 153 -9.72 7.71 10.62
N TYR A 154 -9.56 7.44 9.32
CA TYR A 154 -9.65 6.07 8.81
C TYR A 154 -8.51 5.72 7.88
N GLY A 155 -8.16 4.43 7.87
CA GLY A 155 -7.20 3.83 6.96
C GLY A 155 -7.66 2.43 6.56
N ARG A 156 -7.20 1.96 5.41
CA ARG A 156 -7.42 0.59 4.94
C ARG A 156 -6.15 -0.21 5.20
N PHE A 157 -6.29 -1.41 5.73
CA PHE A 157 -5.20 -2.37 5.84
C PHE A 157 -5.27 -3.39 4.71
N ASP A 158 -4.13 -3.93 4.29
CA ASP A 158 -4.08 -4.89 3.20
C ASP A 158 -4.47 -6.29 3.67
N ALA A 159 -3.98 -6.75 4.83
CA ALA A 159 -4.38 -8.03 5.40
C ALA A 159 -4.38 -8.05 6.93
N LEU A 160 -5.27 -8.85 7.49
CA LEU A 160 -5.41 -9.10 8.92
C LEU A 160 -5.28 -10.61 9.20
N PHE A 161 -4.39 -10.93 10.08
CA PHE A 161 -4.21 -12.28 10.61
C PHE A 161 -4.42 -12.31 12.11
N ARG A 162 -4.66 -13.52 12.64
CA ARG A 162 -4.75 -13.78 14.07
C ARG A 162 -3.79 -14.90 14.44
N ASN A 163 -3.02 -14.71 15.48
CA ASN A 163 -2.28 -15.80 16.11
C ASN A 163 -3.22 -16.56 17.04
N LYS A 164 -3.53 -17.82 16.70
CA LYS A 164 -4.48 -18.68 17.44
C LYS A 164 -4.03 -18.94 18.87
N ARG A 165 -2.71 -19.08 19.08
CA ARG A 165 -2.13 -19.40 20.39
C ARG A 165 -2.19 -18.23 21.37
N THR A 166 -1.92 -17.03 20.89
CA THR A 166 -1.85 -15.84 21.73
C THR A 166 -3.12 -14.99 21.68
N GLY A 167 -3.99 -15.22 20.70
CA GLY A 167 -5.17 -14.40 20.41
C GLY A 167 -4.86 -13.03 19.79
N LYS A 168 -3.58 -12.70 19.58
CA LYS A 168 -3.15 -11.41 19.05
C LYS A 168 -3.42 -11.30 17.56
N TYR A 169 -3.74 -10.08 17.11
CA TYR A 169 -3.90 -9.75 15.71
C TYR A 169 -2.60 -9.19 15.12
N ILE A 170 -2.41 -9.45 13.82
CA ILE A 170 -1.28 -8.99 13.01
C ILE A 170 -1.87 -8.24 11.83
N LEU A 171 -1.63 -6.94 11.77
CA LEU A 171 -1.97 -6.10 10.62
C LEU A 171 -0.79 -6.06 9.68
N ILE A 172 -1.05 -6.21 8.40
CA ILE A 172 -0.03 -6.17 7.34
C ILE A 172 -0.43 -5.12 6.32
N ASP A 173 0.55 -4.36 5.88
CA ASP A 173 0.48 -3.37 4.81
C ASP A 173 1.67 -3.65 3.88
N TRP A 174 1.39 -3.93 2.61
CA TRP A 174 2.40 -4.25 1.60
C TRP A 174 3.01 -2.97 1.04
N LYS A 175 4.35 -2.94 0.91
CA LYS A 175 5.07 -1.80 0.30
C LYS A 175 6.19 -2.25 -0.60
#